data_dd869bf1c702272d3da6309516c2d729
#
_entry.id   dd869bf1c702272d3da6309516c2d729
#
_cell.length_a   1.000
_cell.length_b   1.000
_cell.length_c   1.000
_cell.angle_alpha   90.00
_cell.angle_beta   90.00
_cell.angle_gamma   90.00
#
_symmetry.space_group_name_H-M   'P 1'
#
loop_
_entity.id
_entity.type
_entity.pdbx_description
1 polymer ?
#
loop_
_entity_poly.entity_id
_entity_poly.type
_entity_poly.pdbx_seq_one_letter_code
_entity_poly.pdbx_strand_id
1 'polypeptide(L)'
;MKLKLDSSKFNEGLNFLKKDYKIFAPVIMPFKGTFSDTDMIRYKEVNTFEEIEFAQKSNFSPKEVVLPINQVLFYFTEKEFKESDLDNKKILIFLRACDINGIKRLDEIYLNNGEEKDYFYKHIREKIKFALVGCKESFRNCFCVSMDSNKTDNYSLGLNIEGETLYLDIKDNEFEVFNGEPSEFDVSHVTENLISIDIPENIDSNEIIGNPIWDEYDTRCIGCGRCNFVCPTCSCFTMQDIFYKENENVGERRRVWASCQVDGYTDIAGGNSFRKKQGERMRFKTMHKINDFKKRFGYNMCVGCGRCDDACPQYISFSKCIEKINDLVTSKEEI
;
A
#
# COMPACT_ATOMS: atom_id res chain seq x y z
N MET A 1 15.35 5.58 -22.33
CA MET A 1 14.84 6.04 -23.64
C MET A 1 13.50 6.69 -23.41
N LYS A 2 13.24 7.88 -24.04
CA LYS A 2 11.96 8.57 -23.89
C LYS A 2 11.22 8.65 -25.22
N LEU A 3 9.94 8.27 -25.21
CA LEU A 3 9.09 8.11 -26.41
C LEU A 3 7.73 8.75 -26.20
N LYS A 4 7.09 9.16 -27.31
CA LYS A 4 5.65 9.40 -27.37
C LYS A 4 4.97 8.45 -28.35
N LEU A 5 3.78 7.98 -28.01
CA LEU A 5 2.99 7.02 -28.80
C LEU A 5 1.50 7.16 -28.47
N ASP A 6 0.68 6.49 -29.25
CA ASP A 6 -0.76 6.34 -29.02
C ASP A 6 -1.09 5.03 -28.25
N SER A 7 -2.36 4.87 -27.87
CA SER A 7 -2.84 3.68 -27.14
C SER A 7 -2.71 2.39 -27.95
N SER A 8 -2.81 2.44 -29.29
CA SER A 8 -2.68 1.27 -30.16
C SER A 8 -1.26 0.69 -30.07
N LYS A 9 -0.25 1.55 -30.26
CA LYS A 9 1.16 1.15 -30.13
C LYS A 9 1.51 0.71 -28.70
N PHE A 10 0.90 1.36 -27.70
CA PHE A 10 1.06 0.93 -26.32
C PHE A 10 0.51 -0.49 -26.10
N ASN A 11 -0.67 -0.79 -26.65
CA ASN A 11 -1.27 -2.13 -26.60
C ASN A 11 -0.43 -3.19 -27.31
N GLU A 12 0.26 -2.84 -28.40
CA GLU A 12 1.22 -3.75 -29.06
C GLU A 12 2.36 -4.12 -28.09
N GLY A 13 2.92 -3.15 -27.39
CA GLY A 13 3.95 -3.36 -26.37
C GLY A 13 3.44 -4.20 -25.19
N LEU A 14 2.24 -3.91 -24.67
CA LEU A 14 1.61 -4.72 -23.63
C LEU A 14 1.41 -6.18 -24.09
N ASN A 15 0.96 -6.40 -25.33
CA ASN A 15 0.78 -7.74 -25.87
C ASN A 15 2.09 -8.53 -25.97
N PHE A 16 3.19 -7.86 -26.24
CA PHE A 16 4.51 -8.48 -26.18
C PHE A 16 4.90 -8.86 -24.75
N LEU A 17 4.77 -7.92 -23.81
CA LEU A 17 5.13 -8.11 -22.40
C LEU A 17 4.32 -9.21 -21.70
N LYS A 18 3.06 -9.43 -22.07
CA LYS A 18 2.20 -10.48 -21.50
C LYS A 18 2.74 -11.90 -21.66
N LYS A 19 3.69 -12.14 -22.55
CA LYS A 19 4.36 -13.44 -22.69
C LYS A 19 5.11 -13.79 -21.39
N ASP A 20 5.79 -12.80 -20.79
CA ASP A 20 6.68 -12.97 -19.64
C ASP A 20 6.11 -12.36 -18.35
N TYR A 21 5.17 -11.41 -18.48
CA TYR A 21 4.63 -10.62 -17.37
C TYR A 21 3.13 -10.85 -17.18
N LYS A 22 2.71 -10.89 -15.91
CA LYS A 22 1.36 -10.50 -15.50
C LYS A 22 1.37 -8.99 -15.28
N ILE A 23 0.42 -8.28 -15.87
CA ILE A 23 0.36 -6.82 -15.81
C ILE A 23 -0.79 -6.40 -14.91
N PHE A 24 -0.48 -5.69 -13.83
CA PHE A 24 -1.48 -5.21 -12.87
C PHE A 24 -1.61 -3.69 -12.93
N ALA A 25 -2.85 -3.22 -12.92
CA ALA A 25 -3.16 -1.80 -12.91
C ALA A 25 -4.46 -1.51 -12.14
N PRO A 26 -4.74 -0.24 -11.79
CA PRO A 26 -6.04 0.16 -11.26
C PRO A 26 -7.13 -0.04 -12.33
N VAL A 27 -8.24 -0.69 -11.96
CA VAL A 27 -9.38 -0.97 -12.85
C VAL A 27 -10.67 -0.58 -12.16
N ILE A 28 -11.60 0.04 -12.88
CA ILE A 28 -12.94 0.30 -12.41
C ILE A 28 -13.71 -1.03 -12.33
N MET A 29 -14.27 -1.30 -11.18
CA MET A 29 -15.19 -2.41 -10.93
C MET A 29 -16.59 -1.85 -10.74
N PRO A 30 -17.47 -1.90 -11.76
CA PRO A 30 -18.80 -1.32 -11.70
C PRO A 30 -19.63 -1.95 -10.58
N PHE A 31 -20.36 -1.13 -9.85
CA PHE A 31 -21.28 -1.54 -8.78
C PHE A 31 -20.64 -2.38 -7.66
N LYS A 32 -19.32 -2.22 -7.42
CA LYS A 32 -18.58 -2.90 -6.34
C LYS A 32 -18.13 -1.95 -5.23
N GLY A 33 -18.59 -0.71 -5.26
CA GLY A 33 -18.26 0.30 -4.25
C GLY A 33 -18.95 0.09 -2.91
N THR A 34 -18.90 1.09 -2.05
CA THR A 34 -19.51 1.03 -0.72
C THR A 34 -21.04 0.97 -0.77
N PHE A 35 -21.63 1.61 -1.78
CA PHE A 35 -23.07 1.60 -2.06
C PHE A 35 -23.31 0.88 -3.38
N SER A 36 -24.52 0.35 -3.55
CA SER A 36 -24.90 -0.47 -4.71
C SER A 36 -24.82 0.23 -6.06
N ASP A 37 -24.82 1.56 -6.06
CA ASP A 37 -24.75 2.44 -7.24
C ASP A 37 -23.35 3.08 -7.43
N THR A 38 -22.37 2.68 -6.62
CA THR A 38 -21.02 3.20 -6.71
C THR A 38 -20.02 2.18 -7.24
N ASP A 39 -19.00 2.67 -7.90
CA ASP A 39 -17.91 1.86 -8.43
C ASP A 39 -16.77 1.73 -7.41
N MET A 40 -15.94 0.73 -7.60
CA MET A 40 -14.69 0.55 -6.87
C MET A 40 -13.51 0.47 -7.83
N ILE A 41 -12.43 1.18 -7.51
CA ILE A 41 -11.18 1.08 -8.26
C ILE A 41 -10.21 0.22 -7.46
N ARG A 42 -9.77 -0.88 -8.08
CA ARG A 42 -8.89 -1.86 -7.45
C ARG A 42 -7.87 -2.40 -8.44
N TYR A 43 -6.73 -2.87 -7.94
CA TYR A 43 -5.71 -3.49 -8.78
C TYR A 43 -6.19 -4.85 -9.31
N LYS A 44 -6.10 -5.02 -10.63
CA LYS A 44 -6.44 -6.24 -11.36
C LYS A 44 -5.41 -6.51 -12.44
N GLU A 45 -5.33 -7.75 -12.89
CA GLU A 45 -4.62 -8.10 -14.12
C GLU A 45 -5.35 -7.48 -15.31
N VAL A 46 -4.60 -6.80 -16.18
CA VAL A 46 -5.11 -6.08 -17.35
C VAL A 46 -4.47 -6.56 -18.63
N ASN A 47 -5.18 -6.41 -19.72
CA ASN A 47 -4.74 -6.84 -21.04
C ASN A 47 -4.50 -5.68 -22.00
N THR A 48 -5.22 -4.58 -21.84
CA THR A 48 -5.16 -3.41 -22.70
C THR A 48 -5.10 -2.12 -21.90
N PHE A 49 -4.70 -1.05 -22.58
CA PHE A 49 -4.65 0.30 -22.01
C PHE A 49 -6.02 0.79 -21.54
N GLU A 50 -7.07 0.47 -22.28
CA GLU A 50 -8.44 0.93 -22.05
C GLU A 50 -9.06 0.35 -20.77
N GLU A 51 -8.50 -0.75 -20.25
CA GLU A 51 -8.93 -1.34 -18.98
C GLU A 51 -8.41 -0.54 -17.77
N ILE A 52 -7.39 0.32 -17.97
CA ILE A 52 -6.66 0.96 -16.87
C ILE A 52 -7.30 2.29 -16.48
N GLU A 53 -7.58 2.46 -15.20
CA GLU A 53 -8.02 3.73 -14.64
C GLU A 53 -6.82 4.59 -14.20
N PHE A 54 -6.54 5.64 -14.95
CA PHE A 54 -5.44 6.56 -14.68
C PHE A 54 -5.87 7.87 -14.01
N ALA A 55 -7.11 8.30 -14.22
CA ALA A 55 -7.59 9.60 -13.78
C ALA A 55 -7.94 9.65 -12.30
N GLN A 56 -8.33 8.51 -11.72
CA GLN A 56 -8.78 8.44 -10.34
C GLN A 56 -7.78 7.67 -9.45
N LYS A 57 -7.85 7.96 -8.15
CA LYS A 57 -7.11 7.21 -7.13
C LYS A 57 -7.80 5.90 -6.83
N SER A 58 -7.06 4.79 -6.82
CA SER A 58 -7.63 3.49 -6.43
C SER A 58 -8.10 3.49 -4.97
N ASN A 59 -9.24 2.84 -4.70
CA ASN A 59 -9.77 2.68 -3.35
C ASN A 59 -8.88 1.77 -2.49
N PHE A 60 -8.31 0.73 -3.09
CA PHE A 60 -7.35 -0.16 -2.45
C PHE A 60 -5.93 0.08 -3.00
N SER A 61 -4.95 -0.08 -2.15
CA SER A 61 -3.55 0.02 -2.55
C SER A 61 -3.10 -1.22 -3.35
N PRO A 62 -1.99 -1.11 -4.11
CA PRO A 62 -1.41 -2.25 -4.83
C PRO A 62 -0.83 -3.33 -3.91
N LYS A 63 -0.89 -3.13 -2.60
CA LYS A 63 -0.33 -4.05 -1.59
C LYS A 63 -0.77 -5.49 -1.80
N GLU A 64 -2.00 -5.72 -2.25
CA GLU A 64 -2.53 -7.07 -2.48
C GLU A 64 -1.78 -7.86 -3.56
N VAL A 65 -1.07 -7.18 -4.47
CA VAL A 65 -0.25 -7.83 -5.50
C VAL A 65 1.08 -8.31 -4.92
N VAL A 66 1.69 -7.54 -4.01
CA VAL A 66 2.98 -7.88 -3.38
C VAL A 66 2.82 -8.68 -2.09
N LEU A 67 1.69 -8.53 -1.43
CA LEU A 67 1.33 -9.22 -0.19
C LEU A 67 -0.12 -9.70 -0.32
N PRO A 68 -0.37 -10.92 -0.81
CA PRO A 68 -1.72 -11.44 -1.00
C PRO A 68 -2.57 -11.40 0.27
N ILE A 69 -3.87 -11.10 0.14
CA ILE A 69 -4.80 -11.00 1.27
C ILE A 69 -4.87 -12.31 2.06
N ASN A 70 -4.81 -13.43 1.35
CA ASN A 70 -4.78 -14.79 1.89
C ASN A 70 -3.72 -15.57 1.14
N GLN A 71 -2.73 -16.09 1.84
CA GLN A 71 -1.61 -16.82 1.27
C GLN A 71 -1.43 -18.13 2.01
N VAL A 72 -1.58 -19.25 1.29
CA VAL A 72 -1.20 -20.56 1.79
C VAL A 72 0.33 -20.62 1.82
N LEU A 73 0.89 -20.89 2.98
CA LEU A 73 2.34 -21.04 3.18
C LEU A 73 2.78 -22.47 2.91
N PHE A 74 2.07 -23.42 3.49
CA PHE A 74 2.30 -24.85 3.28
C PHE A 74 1.06 -25.68 3.60
N TYR A 75 1.01 -26.85 3.01
CA TYR A 75 0.09 -27.92 3.32
C TYR A 75 0.78 -28.90 4.27
N PHE A 76 0.02 -29.52 5.16
CA PHE A 76 0.56 -30.48 6.12
C PHE A 76 -0.32 -31.70 6.29
N THR A 77 0.34 -32.81 6.65
CA THR A 77 -0.24 -34.05 7.16
C THR A 77 0.39 -34.37 8.50
N GLU A 78 0.01 -35.47 9.14
CA GLU A 78 0.68 -35.94 10.37
C GLU A 78 2.19 -36.16 10.24
N LYS A 79 2.69 -36.43 9.02
CA LYS A 79 4.06 -36.89 8.78
C LYS A 79 4.87 -35.98 7.87
N GLU A 80 4.22 -35.18 7.05
CA GLU A 80 4.85 -34.44 5.97
C GLU A 80 4.25 -33.02 5.86
N PHE A 81 5.05 -32.12 5.34
CA PHE A 81 4.56 -30.81 4.86
C PHE A 81 5.04 -30.57 3.44
N LYS A 82 4.25 -29.84 2.66
CA LYS A 82 4.58 -29.40 1.31
C LYS A 82 4.35 -27.90 1.21
N GLU A 83 5.37 -27.14 0.79
CA GLU A 83 5.22 -25.73 0.47
C GLU A 83 4.20 -25.53 -0.66
N SER A 84 3.51 -24.39 -0.63
CA SER A 84 2.60 -24.02 -1.73
C SER A 84 3.42 -23.71 -2.99
N ASP A 85 2.87 -24.09 -4.14
CA ASP A 85 3.49 -23.76 -5.40
C ASP A 85 3.43 -22.23 -5.63
N LEU A 86 4.59 -21.62 -5.90
CA LEU A 86 4.71 -20.19 -6.14
C LEU A 86 4.71 -19.92 -7.65
N ASP A 87 3.90 -18.98 -8.08
CA ASP A 87 3.89 -18.52 -9.46
C ASP A 87 5.23 -17.87 -9.83
N ASN A 88 5.83 -18.32 -10.94
CA ASN A 88 7.14 -17.87 -11.40
C ASN A 88 7.08 -16.75 -12.44
N LYS A 89 5.90 -16.35 -12.92
CA LYS A 89 5.74 -15.31 -13.90
C LYS A 89 6.14 -13.95 -13.34
N LYS A 90 6.86 -13.14 -14.12
CA LYS A 90 7.21 -11.76 -13.76
C LYS A 90 5.93 -10.92 -13.61
N ILE A 91 6.03 -9.85 -12.88
CA ILE A 91 4.89 -8.96 -12.59
C ILE A 91 5.28 -7.52 -12.92
N LEU A 92 4.50 -6.85 -13.75
CA LEU A 92 4.56 -5.41 -13.98
C LEU A 92 3.37 -4.75 -13.29
N ILE A 93 3.61 -3.75 -12.44
CA ILE A 93 2.52 -3.05 -11.75
C ILE A 93 2.57 -1.56 -12.10
N PHE A 94 1.45 -1.00 -12.57
CA PHE A 94 1.28 0.43 -12.78
C PHE A 94 0.96 1.12 -11.45
N LEU A 95 1.84 2.01 -11.00
CA LEU A 95 1.82 2.59 -9.64
C LEU A 95 2.06 4.10 -9.67
N ARG A 96 1.48 4.83 -8.74
CA ARG A 96 1.91 6.19 -8.44
C ARG A 96 3.13 6.19 -7.51
N ALA A 97 3.86 7.30 -7.46
CA ALA A 97 5.08 7.42 -6.65
C ALA A 97 4.85 7.05 -5.19
N CYS A 98 3.74 7.50 -4.56
CA CYS A 98 3.42 7.15 -3.18
C CYS A 98 3.17 5.65 -2.98
N ASP A 99 2.69 4.92 -3.99
CA ASP A 99 2.49 3.48 -3.92
C ASP A 99 3.83 2.73 -4.02
N ILE A 100 4.73 3.15 -4.93
CA ILE A 100 6.10 2.62 -5.01
C ILE A 100 6.84 2.86 -3.70
N ASN A 101 6.76 4.08 -3.17
CA ASN A 101 7.29 4.41 -1.85
C ASN A 101 6.64 3.59 -0.73
N GLY A 102 5.37 3.22 -0.87
CA GLY A 102 4.66 2.32 0.04
C GLY A 102 5.24 0.90 0.03
N ILE A 103 5.53 0.36 -1.15
CA ILE A 103 6.17 -0.95 -1.29
C ILE A 103 7.59 -0.93 -0.71
N LYS A 104 8.35 0.15 -0.89
CA LYS A 104 9.65 0.33 -0.24
C LYS A 104 9.56 0.17 1.29
N ARG A 105 8.49 0.68 1.95
CA ARG A 105 8.27 0.50 3.39
C ARG A 105 7.96 -0.96 3.75
N LEU A 106 7.28 -1.69 2.87
CA LEU A 106 7.09 -3.13 3.05
C LEU A 106 8.40 -3.90 2.87
N ASP A 107 9.25 -3.49 1.91
CA ASP A 107 10.60 -4.06 1.73
C ASP A 107 11.42 -3.92 3.03
N GLU A 108 11.36 -2.77 3.71
CA GLU A 108 12.02 -2.60 5.01
C GLU A 108 11.50 -3.58 6.08
N ILE A 109 10.17 -3.79 6.14
CA ILE A 109 9.57 -4.69 7.13
C ILE A 109 9.89 -6.16 6.85
N TYR A 110 9.77 -6.59 5.59
CA TYR A 110 9.85 -8.00 5.24
C TYR A 110 11.24 -8.49 4.83
N LEU A 111 12.11 -7.57 4.37
CA LEU A 111 13.44 -7.93 3.86
C LEU A 111 14.59 -7.38 4.70
N ASN A 112 14.39 -6.25 5.41
CA ASN A 112 15.48 -5.53 6.08
C ASN A 112 15.27 -5.37 7.59
N ASN A 113 14.23 -5.95 8.17
CA ASN A 113 13.86 -5.75 9.57
C ASN A 113 14.54 -6.71 10.56
N GLY A 114 15.38 -7.60 10.10
CA GLY A 114 16.08 -8.61 10.89
C GLY A 114 17.09 -9.36 10.05
N GLU A 115 17.69 -10.40 10.62
CA GLU A 115 18.63 -11.25 9.91
C GLU A 115 17.93 -12.11 8.85
N GLU A 116 16.72 -12.60 9.19
CA GLU A 116 15.92 -13.45 8.30
C GLU A 116 14.93 -12.64 7.47
N LYS A 117 14.89 -12.93 6.18
CA LYS A 117 13.96 -12.33 5.22
C LYS A 117 12.70 -13.17 5.13
N ASP A 118 11.54 -12.53 5.00
CA ASP A 118 10.30 -13.23 4.70
C ASP A 118 10.40 -13.93 3.33
N TYR A 119 10.41 -15.25 3.33
CA TYR A 119 10.61 -16.08 2.13
C TYR A 119 9.57 -15.80 1.04
N PHE A 120 8.28 -15.77 1.40
CA PHE A 120 7.18 -15.61 0.44
C PHE A 120 7.14 -14.20 -0.13
N TYR A 121 7.34 -13.19 0.72
CA TYR A 121 7.40 -11.80 0.27
C TYR A 121 8.58 -11.59 -0.69
N LYS A 122 9.76 -12.08 -0.32
CA LYS A 122 10.98 -12.00 -1.16
C LYS A 122 10.73 -12.61 -2.54
N HIS A 123 10.16 -13.82 -2.59
CA HIS A 123 9.90 -14.54 -3.84
C HIS A 123 8.97 -13.78 -4.80
N ILE A 124 7.91 -13.15 -4.27
CA ILE A 124 7.02 -12.30 -5.07
C ILE A 124 7.73 -11.01 -5.47
N ARG A 125 8.40 -10.35 -4.52
CA ARG A 125 9.01 -9.03 -4.70
C ARG A 125 10.12 -9.01 -5.76
N GLU A 126 10.93 -10.05 -5.83
CA GLU A 126 12.03 -10.20 -6.81
C GLU A 126 11.53 -10.25 -8.27
N LYS A 127 10.27 -10.59 -8.50
CA LYS A 127 9.66 -10.67 -9.83
C LYS A 127 8.96 -9.41 -10.27
N ILE A 128 8.83 -8.42 -9.38
CA ILE A 128 8.06 -7.21 -9.62
C ILE A 128 8.92 -6.12 -10.22
N LYS A 129 8.44 -5.59 -11.35
CA LYS A 129 8.87 -4.33 -11.96
C LYS A 129 7.78 -3.27 -11.80
N PHE A 130 8.18 -2.02 -11.65
CA PHE A 130 7.27 -0.90 -11.48
C PHE A 130 7.14 -0.08 -12.75
N ALA A 131 5.89 0.19 -13.15
CA ALA A 131 5.55 1.23 -14.11
C ALA A 131 5.02 2.44 -13.34
N LEU A 132 5.81 3.51 -13.29
CA LEU A 132 5.44 4.75 -12.61
C LEU A 132 4.42 5.53 -13.45
N VAL A 133 3.24 5.75 -12.91
CA VAL A 133 2.21 6.62 -13.51
C VAL A 133 2.38 8.03 -12.95
N GLY A 134 2.56 8.99 -13.84
CA GLY A 134 2.68 10.40 -13.49
C GLY A 134 1.44 10.90 -12.72
N CYS A 135 1.67 11.79 -11.76
CA CYS A 135 0.63 12.37 -10.94
C CYS A 135 0.74 13.90 -11.04
N LYS A 136 -0.05 14.51 -11.94
CA LYS A 136 0.00 15.95 -12.20
C LYS A 136 -0.72 16.75 -11.11
N GLU A 137 -1.79 16.21 -10.55
CA GLU A 137 -2.66 16.89 -9.60
C GLU A 137 -2.85 16.03 -8.33
N SER A 138 -3.07 16.74 -7.22
CA SER A 138 -3.34 16.11 -5.93
C SER A 138 -4.77 15.58 -5.88
N PHE A 139 -4.93 14.32 -5.46
CA PHE A 139 -6.26 13.81 -5.13
C PHE A 139 -6.70 14.31 -3.75
N ARG A 140 -8.02 14.35 -3.56
CA ARG A 140 -8.60 14.61 -2.25
C ARG A 140 -7.95 13.73 -1.16
N ASN A 141 -7.71 14.30 -0.01
CA ASN A 141 -7.09 13.66 1.15
C ASN A 141 -5.62 13.23 0.97
N CYS A 142 -4.98 13.49 -0.19
CA CYS A 142 -3.54 13.26 -0.32
C CYS A 142 -2.72 14.33 0.42
N PHE A 143 -1.64 13.88 1.07
CA PHE A 143 -0.60 14.70 1.71
C PHE A 143 0.80 14.07 1.51
N CYS A 144 1.01 13.50 0.32
CA CYS A 144 2.24 12.79 -0.01
C CYS A 144 3.46 13.71 -0.11
N VAL A 145 3.26 15.00 -0.38
CA VAL A 145 4.34 16.01 -0.36
C VAL A 145 4.87 16.16 1.05
N SER A 146 4.01 16.32 2.08
CA SER A 146 4.41 16.36 3.49
C SER A 146 5.11 15.08 3.98
N MET A 147 4.99 13.98 3.24
CA MET A 147 5.61 12.68 3.56
C MET A 147 6.81 12.34 2.68
N ASP A 148 7.30 13.25 1.84
CA ASP A 148 8.39 13.03 0.89
C ASP A 148 8.21 11.76 0.05
N SER A 149 6.97 11.51 -0.39
CA SER A 149 6.61 10.31 -1.14
C SER A 149 5.92 10.59 -2.49
N ASN A 150 5.86 11.86 -2.88
CA ASN A 150 5.24 12.36 -4.11
C ASN A 150 6.06 12.07 -5.37
N LYS A 151 7.33 11.71 -5.24
CA LYS A 151 8.27 11.39 -6.32
C LYS A 151 9.11 10.15 -6.01
N THR A 152 9.63 9.53 -7.05
CA THR A 152 10.55 8.39 -6.95
C THR A 152 11.28 8.17 -8.27
N ASP A 153 12.51 7.66 -8.19
CA ASP A 153 13.28 7.19 -9.34
C ASP A 153 13.30 5.67 -9.48
N ASN A 154 12.65 4.97 -8.56
CA ASN A 154 12.60 3.51 -8.52
C ASN A 154 11.48 2.97 -9.42
N TYR A 155 11.71 2.98 -10.74
CA TYR A 155 10.81 2.40 -11.74
C TYR A 155 11.59 1.92 -12.97
N SER A 156 11.02 0.95 -13.67
CA SER A 156 11.56 0.43 -14.94
C SER A 156 10.93 1.11 -16.15
N LEU A 157 9.70 1.56 -16.02
CA LEU A 157 8.91 2.27 -17.02
C LEU A 157 8.19 3.45 -16.36
N GLY A 158 8.30 4.65 -16.90
CA GLY A 158 7.55 5.84 -16.49
C GLY A 158 6.50 6.22 -17.53
N LEU A 159 5.34 6.72 -17.10
CA LEU A 159 4.22 7.05 -17.97
C LEU A 159 3.57 8.38 -17.61
N ASN A 160 3.47 9.30 -18.59
CA ASN A 160 2.56 10.43 -18.58
C ASN A 160 1.48 10.24 -19.64
N ILE A 161 0.28 10.76 -19.38
CA ILE A 161 -0.86 10.71 -20.30
C ILE A 161 -1.35 12.13 -20.53
N GLU A 162 -1.48 12.54 -21.82
CA GLU A 162 -1.98 13.84 -22.25
C GLU A 162 -2.98 13.65 -23.39
N GLY A 163 -4.26 13.65 -23.04
CA GLY A 163 -5.31 13.29 -23.99
C GLY A 163 -5.12 11.89 -24.50
N GLU A 164 -4.93 11.72 -25.81
CA GLU A 164 -4.70 10.43 -26.48
C GLU A 164 -3.21 10.07 -26.61
N THR A 165 -2.31 10.96 -26.18
CA THR A 165 -0.86 10.76 -26.28
C THR A 165 -0.30 10.22 -24.99
N LEU A 166 0.49 9.14 -25.10
CA LEU A 166 1.25 8.57 -24.00
C LEU A 166 2.73 8.91 -24.17
N TYR A 167 3.35 9.31 -23.06
CA TYR A 167 4.78 9.57 -22.97
C TYR A 167 5.41 8.51 -22.08
N LEU A 168 6.38 7.78 -22.59
CA LEU A 168 7.06 6.70 -21.88
C LEU A 168 8.53 7.04 -21.61
N ASP A 169 8.93 6.92 -20.35
CA ASP A 169 10.34 6.93 -19.92
C ASP A 169 10.78 5.50 -19.60
N ILE A 170 11.55 4.90 -20.50
CA ILE A 170 12.01 3.52 -20.42
C ILE A 170 13.42 3.52 -19.81
N LYS A 171 13.55 2.97 -18.59
CA LYS A 171 14.84 2.84 -17.89
C LYS A 171 15.42 1.43 -17.93
N ASP A 172 14.59 0.42 -18.18
CA ASP A 172 15.01 -0.98 -18.19
C ASP A 172 14.81 -1.56 -19.61
N ASN A 173 15.84 -2.16 -20.16
CA ASN A 173 15.87 -2.68 -21.54
C ASN A 173 14.77 -3.73 -21.82
N GLU A 174 14.27 -4.41 -20.80
CA GLU A 174 13.13 -5.33 -20.96
C GLU A 174 11.87 -4.63 -21.52
N PHE A 175 11.77 -3.31 -21.39
CA PHE A 175 10.65 -2.49 -21.86
C PHE A 175 10.92 -1.74 -23.16
N GLU A 176 12.04 -1.99 -23.85
CA GLU A 176 12.32 -1.42 -25.19
C GLU A 176 11.44 -2.01 -26.32
N VAL A 177 10.45 -2.76 -25.94
CA VAL A 177 9.43 -3.33 -26.85
C VAL A 177 8.39 -2.30 -27.33
N PHE A 178 8.33 -1.13 -26.68
CA PHE A 178 7.44 -0.06 -27.09
C PHE A 178 8.04 0.73 -28.26
N ASN A 179 7.25 0.90 -29.31
CA ASN A 179 7.62 1.67 -30.49
C ASN A 179 6.92 3.02 -30.51
N GLY A 180 7.69 4.10 -30.60
CA GLY A 180 7.15 5.46 -30.60
C GLY A 180 8.13 6.46 -31.19
N GLU A 181 7.74 7.72 -31.25
CA GLU A 181 8.61 8.80 -31.65
C GLU A 181 9.43 9.29 -30.47
N PRO A 182 10.73 9.60 -30.63
CA PRO A 182 11.52 10.20 -29.57
C PRO A 182 10.85 11.46 -29.00
N SER A 183 10.91 11.62 -27.69
CA SER A 183 10.30 12.78 -27.00
C SER A 183 11.10 13.13 -25.77
N GLU A 184 11.06 14.40 -25.39
CA GLU A 184 11.68 14.89 -24.14
C GLU A 184 10.58 15.27 -23.16
N PHE A 185 10.60 14.67 -21.97
CA PHE A 185 9.69 14.96 -20.86
C PHE A 185 10.22 14.37 -19.56
N ASP A 186 9.68 14.80 -18.46
CA ASP A 186 9.88 14.16 -17.15
C ASP A 186 8.55 13.60 -16.64
N VAL A 187 8.62 12.46 -15.93
CA VAL A 187 7.41 11.88 -15.34
C VAL A 187 6.86 12.82 -14.28
N SER A 188 5.62 13.23 -14.47
CA SER A 188 4.95 14.23 -13.63
C SER A 188 4.79 13.78 -12.20
N HIS A 189 4.97 14.70 -11.26
CA HIS A 189 4.66 14.48 -9.85
C HIS A 189 4.04 15.74 -9.26
N VAL A 190 3.16 15.57 -8.28
CA VAL A 190 2.58 16.70 -7.55
C VAL A 190 3.66 17.39 -6.71
N THR A 191 3.68 18.70 -6.72
CA THR A 191 4.56 19.54 -5.91
C THR A 191 3.85 20.12 -4.69
N GLU A 192 2.53 20.10 -4.69
CA GLU A 192 1.67 20.63 -3.63
C GLU A 192 0.43 19.72 -3.46
N ASN A 193 -0.01 19.50 -2.24
CA ASN A 193 -1.26 18.80 -1.94
C ASN A 193 -2.33 19.76 -1.43
N LEU A 194 -3.61 19.36 -1.57
CA LEU A 194 -4.73 20.08 -0.95
C LEU A 194 -4.65 20.07 0.59
N ILE A 195 -4.00 19.08 1.17
CA ILE A 195 -3.74 18.95 2.60
C ILE A 195 -2.22 19.03 2.79
N SER A 196 -1.77 20.03 3.51
CA SER A 196 -0.40 20.18 3.97
C SER A 196 -0.38 20.03 5.48
N ILE A 197 0.54 19.22 6.01
CA ILE A 197 0.71 18.97 7.44
C ILE A 197 2.18 19.00 7.81
N ASP A 198 2.46 19.47 9.01
CA ASP A 198 3.76 19.35 9.62
C ASP A 198 3.88 18.00 10.34
N ILE A 199 4.98 17.31 10.13
CA ILE A 199 5.23 16.02 10.75
C ILE A 199 6.09 16.24 11.99
N PRO A 200 5.57 15.90 13.18
CA PRO A 200 6.33 16.10 14.41
C PRO A 200 7.64 15.31 14.38
N GLU A 201 8.69 15.96 14.83
CA GLU A 201 10.00 15.31 14.95
C GLU A 201 10.20 14.80 16.37
N ASN A 202 10.90 14.83 17.13
CA ASN A 202 11.28 14.45 18.50
C ASN A 202 10.10 14.04 19.43
N ILE A 203 9.26 13.10 18.96
CA ILE A 203 8.10 12.65 19.73
C ILE A 203 8.57 11.86 20.97
N ASP A 204 8.29 12.37 22.19
CA ASP A 204 8.40 11.56 23.41
C ASP A 204 7.21 10.59 23.52
N SER A 205 7.50 9.31 23.35
CA SER A 205 6.47 8.27 23.41
C SER A 205 5.77 8.21 24.78
N ASN A 206 6.45 8.55 25.89
CA ASN A 206 5.86 8.51 27.23
C ASN A 206 4.78 9.57 27.41
N GLU A 207 4.94 10.72 26.80
CA GLU A 207 3.97 11.81 26.86
C GLU A 207 2.73 11.55 26.00
N ILE A 208 2.92 10.86 24.89
CA ILE A 208 1.85 10.49 23.97
C ILE A 208 1.03 9.31 24.51
N ILE A 209 1.66 8.39 25.26
CA ILE A 209 0.97 7.28 25.92
C ILE A 209 0.08 7.84 27.05
N GLY A 210 -1.22 7.61 26.99
CA GLY A 210 -2.19 8.07 27.99
C GLY A 210 -2.65 9.53 27.81
N ASN A 211 -2.22 10.21 26.75
CA ASN A 211 -2.70 11.56 26.47
C ASN A 211 -4.19 11.54 26.07
N PRO A 212 -5.03 12.47 26.58
CA PRO A 212 -6.47 12.53 26.29
C PRO A 212 -6.83 12.74 24.82
N ILE A 213 -5.89 13.14 23.96
CA ILE A 213 -6.15 13.27 22.50
C ILE A 213 -6.66 11.96 21.87
N TRP A 214 -6.42 10.83 22.53
CA TRP A 214 -6.85 9.51 22.04
C TRP A 214 -8.30 9.16 22.42
N ASP A 215 -8.88 9.82 23.42
CA ASP A 215 -10.20 9.48 23.96
C ASP A 215 -11.32 9.69 22.93
N GLU A 216 -11.17 10.66 22.01
CA GLU A 216 -12.15 10.84 20.92
C GLU A 216 -12.32 9.62 20.05
N TYR A 217 -11.27 8.82 19.86
CA TYR A 217 -11.31 7.62 19.02
C TYR A 217 -12.04 6.45 19.69
N ASP A 218 -12.17 6.45 21.02
CA ASP A 218 -12.95 5.46 21.74
C ASP A 218 -14.44 5.54 21.40
N THR A 219 -14.93 6.74 21.08
CA THR A 219 -16.33 6.96 20.69
C THR A 219 -16.55 7.02 19.18
N ARG A 220 -15.56 7.51 18.41
CA ARG A 220 -15.70 7.69 16.96
C ARG A 220 -15.31 6.46 16.15
N CYS A 221 -14.29 5.72 16.56
CA CYS A 221 -13.78 4.60 15.79
C CYS A 221 -14.60 3.33 16.07
N ILE A 222 -15.22 2.77 15.04
CA ILE A 222 -16.01 1.52 15.15
C ILE A 222 -15.16 0.25 15.00
N GLY A 223 -13.83 0.35 14.94
CA GLY A 223 -12.93 -0.81 14.86
C GLY A 223 -13.02 -1.63 13.57
N CYS A 224 -13.55 -1.09 12.48
CA CYS A 224 -13.77 -1.85 11.23
C CYS A 224 -12.51 -2.28 10.47
N GLY A 225 -11.35 -1.70 10.78
CA GLY A 225 -10.05 -2.05 10.16
C GLY A 225 -9.83 -1.55 8.73
N ARG A 226 -10.82 -0.94 8.06
CA ARG A 226 -10.72 -0.50 6.65
C ARG A 226 -9.48 0.35 6.38
N CYS A 227 -9.16 1.28 7.27
CA CYS A 227 -8.01 2.17 7.13
C CYS A 227 -6.66 1.43 7.04
N ASN A 228 -6.54 0.22 7.57
CA ASN A 228 -5.35 -0.62 7.44
C ASN A 228 -5.39 -1.49 6.18
N PHE A 229 -6.57 -1.97 5.79
CA PHE A 229 -6.71 -2.80 4.60
C PHE A 229 -6.42 -2.04 3.31
N VAL A 230 -6.84 -0.77 3.23
CA VAL A 230 -6.54 0.09 2.06
C VAL A 230 -5.14 0.68 2.05
N CYS A 231 -4.44 0.66 3.19
CA CYS A 231 -3.13 1.31 3.34
C CYS A 231 -2.02 0.50 2.65
N PRO A 232 -1.16 1.14 1.83
CA PRO A 232 -0.06 0.46 1.15
C PRO A 232 1.04 -0.02 2.09
N THR A 233 1.13 0.55 3.30
CA THR A 233 2.24 0.28 4.23
C THR A 233 1.82 -0.50 5.48
N CYS A 234 0.54 -0.90 5.62
CA CYS A 234 0.13 -1.74 6.73
C CYS A 234 0.43 -3.22 6.45
N SER A 235 1.19 -3.85 7.34
CA SER A 235 1.72 -5.21 7.20
C SER A 235 1.15 -6.20 8.21
N CYS A 236 0.12 -5.82 8.99
CA CYS A 236 -0.50 -6.69 9.99
C CYS A 236 -1.11 -7.94 9.34
N PHE A 237 -0.80 -9.11 9.89
CA PHE A 237 -1.35 -10.39 9.48
C PHE A 237 -1.63 -11.30 10.69
N THR A 238 -2.37 -12.36 10.46
CA THR A 238 -2.55 -13.49 11.39
C THR A 238 -2.22 -14.78 10.67
N MET A 239 -1.77 -15.77 11.43
CA MET A 239 -1.60 -17.14 10.95
C MET A 239 -2.83 -17.95 11.31
N GLN A 240 -3.29 -18.79 10.37
CA GLN A 240 -4.43 -19.67 10.54
C GLN A 240 -4.07 -21.07 10.09
N ASP A 241 -4.33 -22.06 10.94
CA ASP A 241 -4.30 -23.48 10.57
C ASP A 241 -5.72 -23.93 10.24
N ILE A 242 -5.92 -24.36 9.01
CA ILE A 242 -7.20 -24.85 8.49
C ILE A 242 -7.08 -26.36 8.33
N PHE A 243 -7.84 -27.10 9.13
CA PHE A 243 -7.94 -28.55 9.02
C PHE A 243 -9.09 -28.92 8.08
N TYR A 244 -8.88 -29.92 7.24
CA TYR A 244 -9.88 -30.36 6.28
C TYR A 244 -10.88 -31.30 6.95
N LYS A 245 -12.15 -31.11 6.64
CA LYS A 245 -13.26 -31.88 7.26
C LYS A 245 -13.18 -33.39 6.97
N GLU A 246 -12.63 -33.73 5.81
CA GLU A 246 -12.50 -35.12 5.34
C GLU A 246 -11.39 -35.87 6.06
N ASN A 247 -10.41 -35.16 6.60
CA ASN A 247 -9.31 -35.71 7.40
C ASN A 247 -8.78 -34.63 8.35
N GLU A 248 -9.06 -34.76 9.63
CA GLU A 248 -8.69 -33.78 10.68
C GLU A 248 -7.18 -33.67 10.91
N ASN A 249 -6.37 -34.59 10.35
CA ASN A 249 -4.92 -34.55 10.44
C ASN A 249 -4.24 -33.92 9.21
N VAL A 250 -5.04 -33.47 8.24
CA VAL A 250 -4.57 -32.83 7.01
C VAL A 250 -5.09 -31.42 6.93
N GLY A 251 -4.24 -30.50 6.53
CA GLY A 251 -4.65 -29.11 6.46
C GLY A 251 -3.65 -28.22 5.77
N GLU A 252 -3.83 -26.94 5.98
CA GLU A 252 -2.95 -25.91 5.44
C GLU A 252 -2.73 -24.78 6.47
N ARG A 253 -1.54 -24.19 6.46
CA ARG A 253 -1.25 -22.96 7.19
C ARG A 253 -1.32 -21.77 6.25
N ARG A 254 -2.11 -20.78 6.64
CA ARG A 254 -2.31 -19.55 5.89
C ARG A 254 -1.80 -18.33 6.64
N ARG A 255 -1.26 -17.38 5.89
CA ARG A 255 -1.09 -16.00 6.32
C ARG A 255 -2.25 -15.18 5.75
N VAL A 256 -3.00 -14.51 6.63
CA VAL A 256 -4.18 -13.71 6.25
C VAL A 256 -4.00 -12.31 6.76
N TRP A 257 -4.36 -11.28 5.96
CA TRP A 257 -4.31 -9.90 6.43
C TRP A 257 -5.14 -9.74 7.69
N ALA A 258 -4.60 -8.96 8.62
CA ALA A 258 -5.26 -8.55 9.84
C ALA A 258 -5.17 -7.04 10.02
N SER A 259 -5.75 -6.51 11.08
CA SER A 259 -5.71 -5.09 11.37
C SER A 259 -5.55 -4.84 12.86
N CYS A 260 -4.56 -4.04 13.22
CA CYS A 260 -4.37 -3.57 14.59
C CYS A 260 -5.53 -2.69 15.10
N GLN A 261 -6.46 -2.29 14.23
CA GLN A 261 -7.67 -1.54 14.60
C GLN A 261 -8.86 -2.44 14.93
N VAL A 262 -8.80 -3.73 14.58
CA VAL A 262 -9.87 -4.70 14.84
C VAL A 262 -9.67 -5.32 16.22
N ASP A 263 -10.78 -5.59 16.90
CA ASP A 263 -10.77 -6.29 18.18
C ASP A 263 -10.21 -7.69 18.04
N GLY A 264 -9.59 -8.21 19.10
CA GLY A 264 -8.96 -9.51 19.10
C GLY A 264 -7.55 -9.58 18.49
N TYR A 265 -7.11 -8.60 17.67
CA TYR A 265 -5.78 -8.65 17.03
C TYR A 265 -4.61 -8.66 18.03
N THR A 266 -4.78 -8.03 19.19
CA THR A 266 -3.74 -7.95 20.24
C THR A 266 -4.03 -8.85 21.43
N ASP A 267 -4.95 -9.80 21.28
CA ASP A 267 -5.25 -10.77 22.33
C ASP A 267 -4.11 -11.77 22.51
N ILE A 268 -3.88 -12.09 23.77
CA ILE A 268 -2.84 -13.04 24.18
C ILE A 268 -3.46 -14.16 25.00
N ALA A 269 -2.70 -15.22 25.22
CA ALA A 269 -3.11 -16.33 26.07
C ALA A 269 -3.61 -15.84 27.43
N GLY A 270 -4.65 -16.48 27.98
CA GLY A 270 -5.28 -16.12 29.25
C GLY A 270 -6.36 -15.04 29.15
N GLY A 271 -6.82 -14.66 27.94
CA GLY A 271 -7.91 -13.72 27.72
C GLY A 271 -7.55 -12.25 27.95
N ASN A 272 -6.26 -11.94 27.95
CA ASN A 272 -5.80 -10.56 28.03
C ASN A 272 -5.58 -9.93 26.65
N SER A 273 -5.66 -8.60 26.57
CA SER A 273 -5.36 -7.85 25.35
C SER A 273 -4.50 -6.63 25.69
N PHE A 274 -3.49 -6.37 24.85
CA PHE A 274 -2.64 -5.17 25.02
C PHE A 274 -3.35 -3.87 24.70
N ARG A 275 -4.41 -3.90 23.87
CA ARG A 275 -5.13 -2.70 23.41
C ARG A 275 -6.62 -2.98 23.39
N LYS A 276 -7.30 -2.57 24.46
CA LYS A 276 -8.74 -2.80 24.63
C LYS A 276 -9.59 -1.69 23.99
N LYS A 277 -9.09 -0.44 24.06
CA LYS A 277 -9.78 0.76 23.57
C LYS A 277 -9.38 1.12 22.15
N GLN A 278 -10.27 1.77 21.41
CA GLN A 278 -10.00 2.23 20.04
C GLN A 278 -8.96 3.35 20.00
N GLY A 279 -8.93 4.22 21.01
CA GLY A 279 -7.90 5.24 21.15
C GLY A 279 -6.50 4.66 21.31
N GLU A 280 -6.34 3.58 22.08
CA GLU A 280 -5.06 2.86 22.21
C GLU A 280 -4.60 2.25 20.88
N ARG A 281 -5.54 1.74 20.09
CA ARG A 281 -5.26 1.18 18.75
C ARG A 281 -4.89 2.30 17.76
N MET A 282 -5.58 3.44 17.79
CA MET A 282 -5.27 4.59 16.95
C MET A 282 -3.89 5.17 17.32
N ARG A 283 -3.58 5.33 18.60
CA ARG A 283 -2.26 5.71 19.08
C ARG A 283 -1.18 4.80 18.50
N PHE A 284 -1.33 3.49 18.67
CA PHE A 284 -0.37 2.52 18.17
C PHE A 284 -0.17 2.66 16.65
N LYS A 285 -1.25 2.74 15.88
CA LYS A 285 -1.18 2.95 14.43
C LYS A 285 -0.42 4.22 14.09
N THR A 286 -0.72 5.33 14.78
CA THR A 286 -0.14 6.62 14.46
C THR A 286 1.34 6.65 14.82
N MET A 287 1.70 6.25 16.04
CA MET A 287 3.10 6.19 16.48
C MET A 287 3.94 5.26 15.59
N HIS A 288 3.40 4.11 15.21
CA HIS A 288 4.06 3.20 14.29
C HIS A 288 4.37 3.86 12.94
N LYS A 289 3.48 4.73 12.43
CA LYS A 289 3.59 5.37 11.12
C LYS A 289 4.51 6.58 11.06
N ILE A 290 4.61 7.36 12.13
CA ILE A 290 5.34 8.63 12.12
C ILE A 290 6.52 8.68 13.10
N ASN A 291 6.65 7.71 14.00
CA ASN A 291 7.69 7.69 15.03
C ASN A 291 8.53 6.40 14.99
N ASP A 292 7.93 5.23 15.27
CA ASP A 292 8.68 4.00 15.53
C ASP A 292 9.43 3.53 14.28
N PHE A 293 8.78 3.57 13.12
CA PHE A 293 9.39 3.23 11.85
C PHE A 293 10.49 4.24 11.48
N LYS A 294 10.24 5.55 11.70
CA LYS A 294 11.21 6.62 11.43
C LYS A 294 12.47 6.44 12.29
N LYS A 295 12.32 6.10 13.57
CA LYS A 295 13.46 5.81 14.46
C LYS A 295 14.32 4.64 13.97
N ARG A 296 13.72 3.68 13.30
CA ARG A 296 14.41 2.47 12.83
C ARG A 296 15.01 2.63 11.43
N PHE A 297 14.28 3.25 10.50
CA PHE A 297 14.63 3.29 9.08
C PHE A 297 14.95 4.69 8.54
N GLY A 298 14.84 5.73 9.35
CA GLY A 298 15.23 7.10 9.01
C GLY A 298 14.16 7.93 8.29
N TYR A 299 12.99 7.38 7.96
CA TYR A 299 11.89 8.09 7.30
C TYR A 299 10.52 7.53 7.71
N ASN A 300 9.45 8.32 7.47
CA ASN A 300 8.11 7.95 7.92
C ASN A 300 7.56 6.71 7.18
N MET A 301 6.80 5.86 7.91
CA MET A 301 6.10 4.74 7.31
C MET A 301 4.88 5.18 6.49
N CYS A 302 4.17 6.24 6.92
CA CYS A 302 3.08 6.81 6.15
C CYS A 302 3.61 7.42 4.85
N VAL A 303 2.86 7.25 3.76
CA VAL A 303 3.16 7.84 2.44
C VAL A 303 2.16 8.93 2.03
N GLY A 304 1.29 9.36 2.91
CA GLY A 304 0.35 10.45 2.66
C GLY A 304 -0.64 10.21 1.51
N CYS A 305 -0.94 8.96 1.14
CA CYS A 305 -1.82 8.65 0.00
C CYS A 305 -3.31 8.93 0.27
N GLY A 306 -3.72 9.19 1.51
CA GLY A 306 -5.09 9.57 1.88
C GLY A 306 -6.15 8.47 1.80
N ARG A 307 -5.83 7.25 1.34
CA ARG A 307 -6.83 6.16 1.20
C ARG A 307 -7.51 5.78 2.52
N CYS A 308 -6.82 5.91 3.64
CA CYS A 308 -7.41 5.62 4.95
C CYS A 308 -8.52 6.60 5.33
N ASP A 309 -8.39 7.87 4.92
CA ASP A 309 -9.40 8.90 5.14
C ASP A 309 -10.59 8.69 4.19
N ASP A 310 -10.31 8.35 2.91
CA ASP A 310 -11.35 8.02 1.92
C ASP A 310 -12.19 6.80 2.34
N ALA A 311 -11.59 5.81 2.99
CA ALA A 311 -12.24 4.55 3.35
C ALA A 311 -12.93 4.58 4.72
N CYS A 312 -12.72 5.63 5.54
CA CYS A 312 -13.23 5.67 6.90
C CYS A 312 -14.74 6.00 6.94
N PRO A 313 -15.61 5.08 7.40
CA PRO A 313 -17.05 5.34 7.48
C PRO A 313 -17.42 6.37 8.57
N GLN A 314 -16.49 6.67 9.47
CA GLN A 314 -16.64 7.67 10.54
C GLN A 314 -15.91 8.97 10.22
N TYR A 315 -15.42 9.14 8.99
CA TYR A 315 -14.71 10.34 8.54
C TYR A 315 -13.56 10.75 9.47
N ILE A 316 -12.86 9.76 10.03
CA ILE A 316 -11.64 10.02 10.82
C ILE A 316 -10.51 10.32 9.85
N SER A 317 -9.95 11.53 9.95
CA SER A 317 -8.81 11.95 9.16
C SER A 317 -7.50 11.56 9.85
N PHE A 318 -6.64 10.88 9.13
CA PHE A 318 -5.32 10.49 9.63
C PHE A 318 -4.33 11.65 9.61
N SER A 319 -4.45 12.57 8.64
CA SER A 319 -3.67 13.81 8.63
C SER A 319 -3.96 14.64 9.87
N LYS A 320 -5.25 14.82 10.23
CA LYS A 320 -5.65 15.51 11.46
C LYS A 320 -5.16 14.82 12.74
N CYS A 321 -5.07 13.50 12.74
CA CYS A 321 -4.49 12.76 13.86
C CYS A 321 -2.99 13.08 14.03
N ILE A 322 -2.25 13.26 12.94
CA ILE A 322 -0.83 13.65 12.97
C ILE A 322 -0.70 15.11 13.45
N GLU A 323 -1.51 16.03 12.91
CA GLU A 323 -1.50 17.44 13.33
C GLU A 323 -1.70 17.58 14.84
N LYS A 324 -2.64 16.85 15.44
CA LYS A 324 -2.84 16.87 16.91
C LYS A 324 -1.59 16.48 17.70
N ILE A 325 -0.79 15.55 17.17
CA ILE A 325 0.48 15.20 17.82
C ILE A 325 1.49 16.33 17.64
N ASN A 326 1.53 16.93 16.44
CA ASN A 326 2.41 18.06 16.17
C ASN A 326 2.10 19.24 17.13
N ASP A 327 0.84 19.58 17.29
CA ASP A 327 0.40 20.64 18.20
C ASP A 327 0.80 20.35 19.66
N LEU A 328 0.76 19.10 20.10
CA LEU A 328 1.23 18.70 21.43
C LEU A 328 2.74 18.84 21.61
N VAL A 329 3.51 18.54 20.58
CA VAL A 329 4.97 18.64 20.63
C VAL A 329 5.40 20.12 20.59
N THR A 330 4.85 20.90 19.66
CA THR A 330 5.22 22.31 19.46
C THR A 330 4.79 23.23 20.60
N SER A 331 3.62 22.98 21.20
CA SER A 331 3.14 23.79 22.34
C SER A 331 4.04 23.74 23.58
N LYS A 332 4.99 22.84 23.63
CA LYS A 332 5.97 22.69 24.72
C LYS A 332 7.32 23.34 24.41
N GLU A 333 7.66 23.51 23.16
CA GLU A 333 8.88 24.22 22.76
C GLU A 333 8.76 25.73 22.98
N GLU A 334 7.54 26.23 23.18
CA GLU A 334 7.24 27.65 23.46
C GLU A 334 7.23 28.00 24.96
N ILE A 335 7.42 27.05 25.89
CA ILE A 335 7.48 27.24 27.36
C ILE A 335 8.92 27.07 27.85
#